data_af9b74c4dda8e3b00081105c97b5b0d7
#
_entry.id   af9b74c4dda8e3b00081105c97b5b0d7
#
_cell.length_a   1.000
_cell.length_b   1.000
_cell.length_c   1.000
_cell.angle_alpha   90.00
_cell.angle_beta   90.00
_cell.angle_gamma   90.00
#
_symmetry.space_group_name_H-M   'P 1'
#
loop_
_entity.id
_entity.type
_entity.pdbx_description
1 polymer ?
#
loop_
_entity_poly.entity_id
_entity_poly.type
_entity_poly.pdbx_seq_one_letter_code
_entity_poly.pdbx_strand_id
1 'polypeptide(L)'
;MNGASDFSLDNRLALCADFVRDGAKVADIGTDHAYLPVWLCRIGRCDTAIAADINPLPLERGIETINNSGLNNRIEARLSNGLEKISGDEADDIVIAGMGGELISQIIENWEYSKDRSKHFILQPMTKSEELMRWLFANGFSVIKRDCCTAANKCYTVILAEYSGEVRTASESDLFLYGLDPKNNSMHRRFIEGCVRRLLKQAKGNPVCAETARILEESFK
;
A
#
# COMPACT_ATOMS: atom_id res chain seq x y z
N MET A 1 -30.64 -13.20 -14.74
CA MET A 1 -29.58 -12.19 -15.03
C MET A 1 -29.61 -11.18 -13.91
N ASN A 2 -28.89 -11.46 -12.83
CA ASN A 2 -28.92 -10.60 -11.65
C ASN A 2 -27.74 -9.63 -11.73
N GLY A 3 -28.07 -8.34 -11.66
CA GLY A 3 -27.11 -7.27 -11.70
C GLY A 3 -26.09 -7.37 -10.57
N ALA A 4 -24.94 -7.93 -10.88
CA ALA A 4 -23.75 -7.71 -10.08
C ALA A 4 -23.50 -6.20 -10.14
N SER A 5 -23.60 -5.52 -9.00
CA SER A 5 -23.25 -4.11 -8.90
C SER A 5 -21.85 -3.92 -9.46
N ASP A 6 -21.76 -3.29 -10.62
CA ASP A 6 -20.50 -2.97 -11.28
C ASP A 6 -19.86 -1.84 -10.44
N PHE A 7 -19.03 -2.18 -9.48
CA PHE A 7 -18.26 -1.20 -8.73
C PHE A 7 -16.87 -1.04 -9.38
N SER A 8 -16.39 0.17 -9.41
CA SER A 8 -15.02 0.48 -9.80
C SER A 8 -14.17 0.73 -8.55
N LEU A 9 -12.92 0.29 -8.58
CA LEU A 9 -11.97 0.68 -7.56
C LEU A 9 -11.68 2.18 -7.63
N ASP A 10 -11.47 2.81 -6.49
CA ASP A 10 -10.86 4.14 -6.50
C ASP A 10 -9.41 4.04 -7.03
N ASN A 11 -8.85 5.16 -7.45
CA ASN A 11 -7.52 5.17 -8.08
C ASN A 11 -6.40 4.62 -7.18
N ARG A 12 -6.55 4.65 -5.85
CA ARG A 12 -5.55 4.10 -4.91
C ARG A 12 -5.58 2.57 -4.96
N LEU A 13 -6.77 1.99 -4.83
CA LEU A 13 -6.95 0.55 -4.90
C LEU A 13 -6.68 0.01 -6.32
N ALA A 14 -7.02 0.78 -7.36
CA ALA A 14 -6.69 0.43 -8.74
C ALA A 14 -5.17 0.35 -8.93
N LEU A 15 -4.40 1.33 -8.42
CA LEU A 15 -2.94 1.29 -8.48
C LEU A 15 -2.36 0.15 -7.61
N CYS A 16 -2.97 -0.19 -6.47
CA CYS A 16 -2.59 -1.38 -5.71
C CYS A 16 -2.83 -2.66 -6.53
N ALA A 17 -3.98 -2.76 -7.20
CA ALA A 17 -4.30 -3.91 -8.05
C ALA A 17 -3.31 -4.09 -9.20
N ASP A 18 -2.81 -2.99 -9.80
CA ASP A 18 -1.80 -3.03 -10.86
C ASP A 18 -0.44 -3.56 -10.40
N PHE A 19 -0.17 -3.55 -9.09
CA PHE A 19 1.08 -4.05 -8.51
C PHE A 19 0.99 -5.51 -8.08
N VAL A 20 -0.20 -6.09 -8.01
CA VAL A 20 -0.40 -7.51 -7.69
C VAL A 20 0.07 -8.37 -8.86
N ARG A 21 0.85 -9.42 -8.56
CA ARG A 21 1.33 -10.39 -9.57
C ARG A 21 0.19 -11.25 -10.11
N ASP A 22 0.26 -11.61 -11.38
CA ASP A 22 -0.69 -12.54 -11.98
C ASP A 22 -0.58 -13.93 -11.32
N GLY A 23 -1.72 -14.48 -10.92
CA GLY A 23 -1.81 -15.79 -10.28
C GLY A 23 -1.36 -15.84 -8.81
N ALA A 24 -1.01 -14.72 -8.19
CA ALA A 24 -0.64 -14.68 -6.77
C ALA A 24 -1.84 -14.98 -5.86
N LYS A 25 -1.58 -15.62 -4.72
CA LYS A 25 -2.52 -15.65 -3.59
C LYS A 25 -2.44 -14.31 -2.88
N VAL A 26 -3.56 -13.63 -2.71
CA VAL A 26 -3.59 -12.25 -2.19
C VAL A 26 -4.17 -12.21 -0.78
N ALA A 27 -3.52 -11.48 0.13
CA ALA A 27 -4.12 -11.06 1.40
C ALA A 27 -4.32 -9.53 1.40
N ASP A 28 -5.57 -9.08 1.51
CA ASP A 28 -5.96 -7.68 1.64
C ASP A 28 -6.25 -7.35 3.10
N ILE A 29 -5.37 -6.56 3.72
CA ILE A 29 -5.38 -6.27 5.15
C ILE A 29 -6.00 -4.90 5.43
N GLY A 30 -7.05 -4.88 6.26
CA GLY A 30 -7.92 -3.73 6.46
C GLY A 30 -8.86 -3.56 5.28
N THR A 31 -9.46 -4.67 4.86
CA THR A 31 -10.19 -4.79 3.59
C THR A 31 -11.46 -3.94 3.51
N ASP A 32 -12.03 -3.52 4.66
CA ASP A 32 -13.29 -2.79 4.82
C ASP A 32 -14.45 -3.46 4.03
N HIS A 33 -14.63 -3.14 2.76
CA HIS A 33 -15.69 -3.65 1.89
C HIS A 33 -15.29 -4.81 0.96
N ALA A 34 -14.10 -5.36 1.06
CA ALA A 34 -13.53 -6.39 0.18
C ALA A 34 -13.56 -6.04 -1.33
N TYR A 35 -13.56 -4.75 -1.69
CA TYR A 35 -13.61 -4.34 -3.09
C TYR A 35 -12.38 -4.79 -3.87
N LEU A 36 -11.19 -4.68 -3.29
CA LEU A 36 -9.94 -5.06 -3.97
C LEU A 36 -9.86 -6.57 -4.24
N PRO A 37 -10.04 -7.48 -3.27
CA PRO A 37 -10.01 -8.91 -3.54
C PRO A 37 -11.11 -9.37 -4.50
N VAL A 38 -12.32 -8.80 -4.42
CA VAL A 38 -13.40 -9.10 -5.38
C VAL A 38 -13.01 -8.64 -6.79
N TRP A 39 -12.44 -7.45 -6.95
CA TRP A 39 -11.97 -6.96 -8.24
C TRP A 39 -10.89 -7.86 -8.83
N LEU A 40 -9.84 -8.18 -8.06
CA LEU A 40 -8.73 -9.03 -8.50
C LEU A 40 -9.18 -10.42 -8.97
N CYS A 41 -10.08 -11.06 -8.20
CA CYS A 41 -10.64 -12.35 -8.56
C CYS A 41 -11.53 -12.27 -9.82
N ARG A 42 -12.32 -11.19 -9.99
CA ARG A 42 -13.18 -10.99 -11.17
C ARG A 42 -12.39 -10.84 -12.46
N ILE A 43 -11.31 -10.08 -12.44
CA ILE A 43 -10.46 -9.88 -13.62
C ILE A 43 -9.48 -11.04 -13.86
N GLY A 44 -9.48 -12.07 -12.99
CA GLY A 44 -8.58 -13.22 -13.10
C GLY A 44 -7.12 -12.92 -12.74
N ARG A 45 -6.85 -11.82 -12.01
CA ARG A 45 -5.51 -11.48 -11.54
C ARG A 45 -5.03 -12.44 -10.45
N CYS A 46 -5.92 -12.87 -9.55
CA CYS A 46 -5.67 -13.90 -8.55
C CYS A 46 -6.76 -14.96 -8.58
N ASP A 47 -6.43 -16.20 -8.22
CA ASP A 47 -7.40 -17.29 -8.12
C ASP A 47 -8.11 -17.28 -6.77
N THR A 48 -7.39 -16.98 -5.70
CA THR A 48 -7.90 -16.92 -4.34
C THR A 48 -7.39 -15.69 -3.60
N ALA A 49 -8.18 -15.19 -2.65
CA ALA A 49 -7.78 -14.10 -1.80
C ALA A 49 -8.32 -14.26 -0.37
N ILE A 50 -7.64 -13.60 0.58
CA ILE A 50 -8.11 -13.40 1.94
C ILE A 50 -8.42 -11.92 2.11
N ALA A 51 -9.64 -11.62 2.55
CA ALA A 51 -10.10 -10.29 2.93
C ALA A 51 -10.11 -10.20 4.45
N ALA A 52 -9.13 -9.53 5.05
CA ALA A 52 -8.95 -9.47 6.50
C ALA A 52 -9.23 -8.08 7.07
N ASP A 53 -9.92 -8.01 8.20
CA ASP A 53 -10.09 -6.78 8.98
C ASP A 53 -10.06 -7.10 10.47
N ILE A 54 -9.64 -6.13 11.30
CA ILE A 54 -9.64 -6.24 12.75
C ILE A 54 -11.04 -6.00 13.34
N ASN A 55 -11.89 -5.26 12.62
CA ASN A 55 -13.20 -4.87 13.06
C ASN A 55 -14.30 -5.75 12.42
N PRO A 56 -15.24 -6.30 13.24
CA PRO A 56 -16.31 -7.13 12.71
C PRO A 56 -17.23 -6.43 11.70
N LEU A 57 -17.62 -5.16 11.96
CA LEU A 57 -18.57 -4.44 11.11
C LEU A 57 -18.05 -4.15 9.69
N PRO A 58 -16.82 -3.64 9.48
CA PRO A 58 -16.21 -3.59 8.16
C PRO A 58 -16.15 -4.96 7.48
N LEU A 59 -15.74 -6.00 8.22
CA LEU A 59 -15.65 -7.35 7.68
C LEU A 59 -17.01 -7.90 7.24
N GLU A 60 -18.10 -7.65 7.98
CA GLU A 60 -19.46 -8.02 7.59
C GLU A 60 -19.86 -7.42 6.24
N ARG A 61 -19.54 -6.15 6.00
CA ARG A 61 -19.76 -5.50 4.69
C ARG A 61 -18.92 -6.16 3.58
N GLY A 62 -17.69 -6.56 3.90
CA GLY A 62 -16.84 -7.34 3.00
C GLY A 62 -17.48 -8.67 2.64
N ILE A 63 -18.01 -9.40 3.63
CA ILE A 63 -18.74 -10.67 3.43
C ILE A 63 -19.95 -10.47 2.51
N GLU A 64 -20.73 -9.41 2.71
CA GLU A 64 -21.87 -9.08 1.84
C GLU A 64 -21.41 -8.84 0.39
N THR A 65 -20.31 -8.11 0.19
CA THR A 65 -19.74 -7.85 -1.14
C THR A 65 -19.27 -9.14 -1.80
N ILE A 66 -18.59 -10.01 -1.06
CA ILE A 66 -18.11 -11.32 -1.55
C ILE A 66 -19.32 -12.18 -1.95
N ASN A 67 -20.34 -12.29 -1.09
CA ASN A 67 -21.56 -13.06 -1.35
C ASN A 67 -22.28 -12.57 -2.60
N ASN A 68 -22.49 -11.26 -2.72
CA ASN A 68 -23.15 -10.63 -3.86
C ASN A 68 -22.37 -10.78 -5.17
N SER A 69 -21.05 -11.00 -5.08
CA SER A 69 -20.18 -11.25 -6.24
C SER A 69 -20.17 -12.70 -6.70
N GLY A 70 -20.67 -13.65 -5.89
CA GLY A 70 -20.59 -15.08 -6.13
C GLY A 70 -19.19 -15.67 -5.99
N LEU A 71 -18.30 -15.01 -5.22
CA LEU A 71 -16.90 -15.40 -5.08
C LEU A 71 -16.56 -16.07 -3.72
N ASN A 72 -17.55 -16.57 -3.00
CA ASN A 72 -17.40 -17.17 -1.67
C ASN A 72 -16.46 -18.39 -1.62
N ASN A 73 -16.29 -19.06 -2.74
CA ASN A 73 -15.36 -20.18 -2.89
C ASN A 73 -13.93 -19.77 -3.28
N ARG A 74 -13.71 -18.48 -3.52
CA ARG A 74 -12.42 -17.92 -3.93
C ARG A 74 -11.88 -16.87 -2.96
N ILE A 75 -12.75 -16.23 -2.17
CA ILE A 75 -12.37 -15.18 -1.23
C ILE A 75 -12.84 -15.56 0.17
N GLU A 76 -11.90 -15.70 1.09
CA GLU A 76 -12.17 -15.92 2.49
C GLU A 76 -12.17 -14.60 3.26
N ALA A 77 -13.24 -14.32 4.02
CA ALA A 77 -13.28 -13.20 4.95
C ALA A 77 -12.77 -13.64 6.32
N ARG A 78 -11.79 -12.92 6.88
CA ARG A 78 -11.11 -13.31 8.11
C ARG A 78 -10.99 -12.17 9.11
N LEU A 79 -11.49 -12.36 10.33
CA LEU A 79 -11.28 -11.41 11.43
C LEU A 79 -9.86 -11.59 11.97
N SER A 80 -8.98 -10.60 11.69
CA SER A 80 -7.55 -10.66 12.01
C SER A 80 -7.01 -9.27 12.37
N ASN A 81 -6.17 -9.22 13.39
CA ASN A 81 -5.37 -8.03 13.69
C ASN A 81 -4.15 -8.00 12.75
N GLY A 82 -4.24 -7.24 11.67
CA GLY A 82 -3.24 -7.26 10.62
C GLY A 82 -3.04 -8.68 10.06
N LEU A 83 -1.82 -9.17 10.06
CA LEU A 83 -1.40 -10.45 9.50
C LEU A 83 -1.37 -11.61 10.51
N GLU A 84 -1.81 -11.42 11.77
CA GLU A 84 -1.68 -12.42 12.84
C GLU A 84 -2.30 -13.78 12.51
N LYS A 85 -3.36 -13.80 11.70
CA LYS A 85 -4.04 -15.05 11.33
C LYS A 85 -3.83 -15.43 9.86
N ILE A 86 -2.77 -14.94 9.24
CA ILE A 86 -2.40 -15.27 7.86
C ILE A 86 -1.11 -16.10 7.89
N SER A 87 -1.19 -17.35 7.43
CA SER A 87 -0.01 -18.22 7.30
C SER A 87 0.81 -17.85 6.07
N GLY A 88 2.09 -18.17 6.07
CA GLY A 88 2.99 -17.83 4.97
C GLY A 88 2.62 -18.48 3.63
N ASP A 89 2.01 -19.65 3.64
CA ASP A 89 1.58 -20.36 2.44
C ASP A 89 0.22 -19.92 1.88
N GLU A 90 -0.51 -19.07 2.63
CA GLU A 90 -1.82 -18.57 2.23
C GLU A 90 -1.76 -17.29 1.38
N ALA A 91 -0.65 -16.55 1.42
CA ALA A 91 -0.50 -15.29 0.67
C ALA A 91 0.90 -15.16 0.05
N ASP A 92 0.95 -14.79 -1.22
CA ASP A 92 2.16 -14.43 -1.95
C ASP A 92 2.31 -12.91 -2.02
N ASP A 93 1.19 -12.20 -2.24
CA ASP A 93 1.10 -10.74 -2.30
C ASP A 93 0.21 -10.22 -1.16
N ILE A 94 0.79 -9.37 -0.36
CA ILE A 94 0.14 -8.75 0.80
C ILE A 94 -0.16 -7.29 0.48
N VAL A 95 -1.44 -6.93 0.46
CA VAL A 95 -1.89 -5.56 0.27
C VAL A 95 -2.26 -4.95 1.62
N ILE A 96 -1.67 -3.80 1.95
CA ILE A 96 -2.01 -3.01 3.14
C ILE A 96 -2.26 -1.58 2.67
N ALA A 97 -3.52 -1.23 2.48
CA ALA A 97 -3.92 0.05 1.91
C ALA A 97 -4.80 0.87 2.86
N GLY A 98 -4.72 2.21 2.75
CA GLY A 98 -5.60 3.10 3.51
C GLY A 98 -5.17 3.36 4.95
N MET A 99 -3.96 2.97 5.35
CA MET A 99 -3.44 3.08 6.73
C MET A 99 -2.32 4.11 6.84
N GLY A 100 -1.96 4.51 8.07
CA GLY A 100 -0.75 5.31 8.30
C GLY A 100 0.52 4.48 8.12
N GLY A 101 1.62 5.10 7.62
CA GLY A 101 2.87 4.38 7.36
C GLY A 101 3.45 3.67 8.57
N GLU A 102 3.32 4.24 9.77
CA GLU A 102 3.76 3.60 11.02
C GLU A 102 2.93 2.34 11.36
N LEU A 103 1.61 2.35 11.12
CA LEU A 103 0.78 1.18 11.34
C LEU A 103 1.11 0.07 10.32
N ILE A 104 1.35 0.43 9.06
CA ILE A 104 1.78 -0.51 8.02
C ILE A 104 3.07 -1.20 8.44
N SER A 105 4.08 -0.44 8.89
CA SER A 105 5.35 -1.03 9.34
C SER A 105 5.18 -1.96 10.53
N GLN A 106 4.35 -1.61 11.52
CA GLN A 106 4.04 -2.47 12.67
C GLN A 106 3.35 -3.79 12.26
N ILE A 107 2.40 -3.74 11.31
CA ILE A 107 1.73 -4.93 10.80
C ILE A 107 2.73 -5.88 10.13
N ILE A 108 3.65 -5.35 9.33
CA ILE A 108 4.68 -6.14 8.66
C ILE A 108 5.67 -6.71 9.70
N GLU A 109 6.14 -5.89 10.64
CA GLU A 109 7.10 -6.27 11.68
C GLU A 109 6.60 -7.44 12.54
N ASN A 110 5.31 -7.43 12.87
CA ASN A 110 4.69 -8.46 13.73
C ASN A 110 4.37 -9.77 12.99
N TRP A 111 4.55 -9.83 11.68
CA TRP A 111 4.29 -11.04 10.90
C TRP A 111 5.55 -11.90 10.78
N GLU A 112 5.47 -13.15 11.24
CA GLU A 112 6.64 -14.05 11.27
C GLU A 112 7.21 -14.35 9.87
N TYR A 113 6.37 -14.28 8.82
CA TYR A 113 6.77 -14.51 7.42
C TYR A 113 7.18 -13.24 6.68
N SER A 114 7.30 -12.11 7.37
CA SER A 114 7.65 -10.83 6.73
C SER A 114 9.02 -10.81 6.04
N LYS A 115 9.93 -11.71 6.46
CA LYS A 115 11.28 -11.85 5.90
C LYS A 115 11.39 -12.98 4.87
N ASP A 116 10.28 -13.53 4.40
CA ASP A 116 10.25 -14.48 3.28
C ASP A 116 10.40 -13.69 1.97
N ARG A 117 11.47 -13.98 1.21
CA ARG A 117 11.82 -13.31 -0.05
C ARG A 117 10.83 -13.58 -1.18
N SER A 118 9.95 -14.55 -1.04
CA SER A 118 8.89 -14.83 -2.02
C SER A 118 7.69 -13.88 -1.91
N LYS A 119 7.58 -13.16 -0.78
CA LYS A 119 6.45 -12.28 -0.48
C LYS A 119 6.64 -10.88 -1.06
N HIS A 120 5.58 -10.38 -1.69
CA HIS A 120 5.49 -8.99 -2.11
C HIS A 120 4.53 -8.21 -1.20
N PHE A 121 4.92 -7.01 -0.85
CA PHE A 121 4.13 -6.09 -0.04
C PHE A 121 3.71 -4.90 -0.89
N ILE A 122 2.41 -4.76 -1.14
CA ILE A 122 1.80 -3.64 -1.86
C ILE A 122 1.23 -2.69 -0.81
N LEU A 123 1.90 -1.57 -0.60
CA LEU A 123 1.68 -0.68 0.54
C LEU A 123 1.17 0.68 0.08
N GLN A 124 -0.02 1.10 0.58
CA GLN A 124 -0.58 2.40 0.29
C GLN A 124 -0.75 3.22 1.57
N PRO A 125 0.27 3.99 1.98
CA PRO A 125 0.18 4.86 3.15
C PRO A 125 -0.68 6.10 2.88
N MET A 126 -1.62 6.40 3.80
CA MET A 126 -2.42 7.62 3.78
C MET A 126 -1.66 8.82 4.35
N THR A 127 -0.73 8.53 5.28
CA THR A 127 0.10 9.51 5.97
C THR A 127 1.46 8.89 6.27
N LYS A 128 2.49 9.72 6.53
CA LYS A 128 3.81 9.27 6.98
C LYS A 128 4.46 8.24 6.04
N SER A 129 4.34 8.46 4.74
CA SER A 129 4.96 7.58 3.73
C SER A 129 6.49 7.55 3.86
N GLU A 130 7.11 8.66 4.28
CA GLU A 130 8.54 8.77 4.55
C GLU A 130 9.00 7.90 5.73
N GLU A 131 8.17 7.80 6.79
CA GLU A 131 8.49 6.94 7.92
C GLU A 131 8.40 5.45 7.53
N LEU A 132 7.42 5.08 6.70
CA LEU A 132 7.34 3.73 6.13
C LEU A 132 8.57 3.43 5.28
N MET A 133 9.00 4.35 4.39
CA MET A 133 10.22 4.19 3.57
C MET A 133 11.47 4.02 4.44
N ARG A 134 11.60 4.81 5.49
CA ARG A 134 12.70 4.72 6.46
C ARG A 134 12.74 3.34 7.11
N TRP A 135 11.58 2.87 7.59
CA TRP A 135 11.45 1.57 8.22
C TRP A 135 11.79 0.43 7.25
N LEU A 136 11.28 0.46 6.02
CA LEU A 136 11.57 -0.54 4.98
C LEU A 136 13.08 -0.67 4.75
N PHE A 137 13.78 0.45 4.53
CA PHE A 137 15.23 0.43 4.30
C PHE A 137 16.01 -0.04 5.52
N ALA A 138 15.63 0.38 6.71
CA ALA A 138 16.31 0.00 7.95
C ALA A 138 16.11 -1.48 8.30
N ASN A 139 15.04 -2.11 7.81
CA ASN A 139 14.69 -3.51 8.12
C ASN A 139 14.98 -4.49 6.97
N GLY A 140 15.74 -4.06 5.96
CA GLY A 140 16.21 -4.94 4.88
C GLY A 140 15.18 -5.21 3.80
N PHE A 141 14.21 -4.31 3.61
CA PHE A 141 13.28 -4.36 2.48
C PHE A 141 13.78 -3.49 1.32
N SER A 142 13.67 -4.03 0.11
CA SER A 142 13.90 -3.31 -1.14
C SER A 142 12.58 -2.81 -1.70
N VAL A 143 12.57 -1.55 -2.14
CA VAL A 143 11.44 -0.98 -2.88
C VAL A 143 11.68 -1.24 -4.37
N ILE A 144 10.84 -2.11 -4.95
CA ILE A 144 10.93 -2.55 -6.35
C ILE A 144 10.29 -1.55 -7.29
N LYS A 145 9.13 -1.03 -6.87
CA LYS A 145 8.34 -0.08 -7.64
C LYS A 145 7.65 0.89 -6.71
N ARG A 146 7.53 2.13 -7.14
CA ARG A 146 6.73 3.15 -6.48
C ARG A 146 6.05 4.01 -7.51
N ASP A 147 4.80 4.31 -7.31
CA ASP A 147 4.03 5.16 -8.21
C ASP A 147 3.03 6.00 -7.41
N CYS A 148 2.39 6.95 -8.07
CA CYS A 148 1.49 7.90 -7.44
C CYS A 148 0.14 7.96 -8.17
N CYS A 149 -0.92 8.23 -7.41
CA CYS A 149 -2.27 8.43 -7.94
C CYS A 149 -2.99 9.54 -7.19
N THR A 150 -4.09 10.02 -7.76
CA THR A 150 -4.98 10.97 -7.08
C THR A 150 -6.31 10.33 -6.74
N ALA A 151 -6.78 10.54 -5.52
CA ALA A 151 -8.12 10.17 -5.08
C ALA A 151 -8.67 11.30 -4.18
N ALA A 152 -9.95 11.65 -4.32
CA ALA A 152 -10.60 12.73 -3.56
C ALA A 152 -9.76 14.02 -3.47
N ASN A 153 -9.19 14.46 -4.59
CA ASN A 153 -8.33 15.65 -4.72
C ASN A 153 -6.98 15.62 -3.98
N LYS A 154 -6.63 14.51 -3.37
CA LYS A 154 -5.32 14.29 -2.74
C LYS A 154 -4.46 13.38 -3.61
N CYS A 155 -3.13 13.52 -3.48
CA CYS A 155 -2.17 12.65 -4.14
C CYS A 155 -1.59 11.67 -3.12
N TYR A 156 -1.52 10.40 -3.51
CA TYR A 156 -1.05 9.29 -2.69
C TYR A 156 0.02 8.51 -3.44
N THR A 157 0.83 7.76 -2.70
CA THR A 157 1.81 6.84 -3.27
C THR A 157 1.43 5.39 -2.96
N VAL A 158 1.75 4.49 -3.88
CA VAL A 158 1.75 3.03 -3.67
C VAL A 158 3.18 2.53 -3.83
N ILE A 159 3.59 1.67 -2.93
CA ILE A 159 4.93 1.13 -2.82
C ILE A 159 4.85 -0.39 -2.97
N LEU A 160 5.62 -0.97 -3.88
CA LEU A 160 5.87 -2.41 -3.96
C LEU A 160 7.23 -2.69 -3.32
N ALA A 161 7.23 -3.50 -2.28
CA ALA A 161 8.43 -3.88 -1.55
C ALA A 161 8.55 -5.40 -1.37
N GLU A 162 9.77 -5.88 -1.24
CA GLU A 162 10.10 -7.27 -0.87
C GLU A 162 11.25 -7.29 0.14
N TYR A 163 11.37 -8.37 0.89
CA TYR A 163 12.52 -8.55 1.78
C TYR A 163 13.74 -9.00 0.98
N SER A 164 14.80 -8.20 0.98
CA SER A 164 16.10 -8.53 0.36
C SER A 164 17.16 -8.93 1.37
N GLY A 165 17.00 -8.53 2.63
CA GLY A 165 18.03 -8.62 3.68
C GLY A 165 19.04 -7.49 3.64
N GLU A 166 18.98 -6.59 2.67
CA GLU A 166 19.92 -5.47 2.52
C GLU A 166 19.44 -4.24 3.29
N VAL A 167 20.09 -3.95 4.40
CA VAL A 167 19.86 -2.73 5.19
C VAL A 167 20.45 -1.52 4.47
N ARG A 168 19.66 -0.46 4.36
CA ARG A 168 20.04 0.75 3.67
C ARG A 168 19.80 1.99 4.53
N THR A 169 20.79 2.90 4.52
CA THR A 169 20.61 4.25 5.05
C THR A 169 20.24 5.18 3.89
N ALA A 170 19.21 5.99 4.08
CA ALA A 170 18.75 6.96 3.11
C ALA A 170 18.78 8.38 3.71
N SER A 171 19.05 9.38 2.89
CA SER A 171 18.89 10.77 3.30
C SER A 171 17.40 11.12 3.48
N GLU A 172 17.11 12.21 4.19
CA GLU A 172 15.69 12.65 4.33
C GLU A 172 15.01 12.88 2.98
N SER A 173 15.72 13.46 2.00
CA SER A 173 15.15 13.67 0.67
C SER A 173 14.94 12.36 -0.12
N ASP A 174 15.83 11.37 0.05
CA ASP A 174 15.68 10.08 -0.61
C ASP A 174 14.41 9.35 -0.18
N LEU A 175 13.99 9.50 1.09
CA LEU A 175 12.73 8.88 1.57
C LEU A 175 11.50 9.35 0.80
N PHE A 176 11.56 10.58 0.28
CA PHE A 176 10.48 11.15 -0.55
C PHE A 176 10.65 10.82 -2.02
N LEU A 177 11.88 10.85 -2.55
CA LEU A 177 12.17 10.78 -3.98
C LEU A 177 12.38 9.36 -4.51
N TYR A 178 12.81 8.42 -3.65
CA TYR A 178 13.17 7.07 -4.10
C TYR A 178 12.04 6.42 -4.92
N GLY A 179 12.39 5.98 -6.12
CA GLY A 179 11.46 5.35 -7.07
C GLY A 179 10.51 6.32 -7.79
N LEU A 180 10.65 7.65 -7.59
CA LEU A 180 9.84 8.66 -8.23
C LEU A 180 10.69 9.55 -9.15
N ASP A 181 10.09 9.99 -10.26
CA ASP A 181 10.67 10.94 -11.21
C ASP A 181 9.75 12.18 -11.33
N PRO A 182 9.87 13.17 -10.41
CA PRO A 182 9.02 14.35 -10.43
C PRO A 182 9.35 15.31 -11.57
N LYS A 183 10.48 15.16 -12.25
CA LYS A 183 10.86 15.96 -13.39
C LYS A 183 10.07 15.59 -14.65
N ASN A 184 9.92 14.29 -14.92
CA ASN A 184 9.31 13.79 -16.14
C ASN A 184 7.88 13.22 -15.92
N ASN A 185 7.45 13.01 -14.68
CA ASN A 185 6.11 12.50 -14.35
C ASN A 185 5.32 13.52 -13.54
N SER A 186 4.23 14.01 -14.10
CA SER A 186 3.38 15.05 -13.49
C SER A 186 2.70 14.57 -12.20
N MET A 187 2.38 13.27 -12.08
CA MET A 187 1.77 12.71 -10.88
C MET A 187 2.78 12.62 -9.74
N HIS A 188 4.00 12.18 -10.04
CA HIS A 188 5.10 12.18 -9.08
C HIS A 188 5.40 13.60 -8.59
N ARG A 189 5.45 14.56 -9.50
CA ARG A 189 5.61 15.99 -9.17
C ARG A 189 4.53 16.46 -8.22
N ARG A 190 3.25 16.18 -8.52
CA ARG A 190 2.12 16.60 -7.69
C ARG A 190 2.20 16.00 -6.27
N PHE A 191 2.64 14.74 -6.15
CA PHE A 191 2.87 14.11 -4.85
C PHE A 191 3.98 14.83 -4.08
N ILE A 192 5.14 15.05 -4.70
CA ILE A 192 6.29 15.74 -4.08
C ILE A 192 5.94 17.18 -3.70
N GLU A 193 5.22 17.94 -4.53
CA GLU A 193 4.72 19.28 -4.18
C GLU A 193 3.82 19.25 -2.93
N GLY A 194 3.02 18.19 -2.76
CA GLY A 194 2.24 17.96 -1.55
C GLY A 194 3.12 17.76 -0.32
N CYS A 195 4.19 17.00 -0.45
CA CYS A 195 5.19 16.77 0.59
C CYS A 195 5.93 18.07 0.96
N VAL A 196 6.36 18.84 -0.03
CA VAL A 196 7.01 20.15 0.16
C VAL A 196 6.10 21.09 0.97
N ARG A 197 4.84 21.25 0.57
CA ARG A 197 3.89 22.10 1.32
C ARG A 197 3.72 21.67 2.77
N ARG A 198 3.76 20.38 3.06
CA ARG A 198 3.69 19.83 4.42
C ARG A 198 4.97 20.13 5.20
N LEU A 199 6.13 19.87 4.61
CA LEU A 199 7.45 20.13 5.21
C LEU A 199 7.64 21.62 5.54
N LEU A 200 7.28 22.53 4.65
CA LEU A 200 7.36 23.97 4.88
C LEU A 200 6.49 24.44 6.06
N LYS A 201 5.33 23.81 6.29
CA LYS A 201 4.53 24.08 7.50
C LYS A 201 5.22 23.61 8.78
N GLN A 202 5.98 22.52 8.71
CA GLN A 202 6.74 21.95 9.82
C GLN A 202 8.10 22.62 10.04
N ALA A 203 8.60 23.35 9.04
CA ALA A 203 9.91 24.01 9.06
C ALA A 203 10.05 25.11 10.13
N LYS A 204 8.94 25.62 10.68
CA LYS A 204 8.97 26.55 11.82
C LYS A 204 9.59 25.87 13.05
N GLY A 205 10.90 26.03 13.21
CA GLY A 205 11.68 25.42 14.30
C GLY A 205 12.35 24.07 13.98
N ASN A 206 12.22 23.59 12.74
CA ASN A 206 12.91 22.37 12.29
C ASN A 206 13.71 22.61 11.00
N PRO A 207 15.02 22.89 11.09
CA PRO A 207 15.86 23.17 9.91
C PRO A 207 15.98 21.99 8.95
N VAL A 208 15.85 20.75 9.42
CA VAL A 208 15.88 19.55 8.56
C VAL A 208 14.69 19.56 7.60
N CYS A 209 13.48 19.89 8.08
CA CYS A 209 12.30 20.00 7.21
C CYS A 209 12.47 21.11 6.15
N ALA A 210 13.08 22.25 6.51
CA ALA A 210 13.33 23.34 5.56
C ALA A 210 14.30 22.93 4.46
N GLU A 211 15.41 22.30 4.83
CA GLU A 211 16.41 21.83 3.86
C GLU A 211 15.87 20.70 2.98
N THR A 212 15.15 19.73 3.55
CA THR A 212 14.50 18.67 2.78
C THR A 212 13.52 19.28 1.76
N ALA A 213 12.68 20.23 2.17
CA ALA A 213 11.74 20.89 1.26
C ALA A 213 12.47 21.58 0.09
N ARG A 214 13.59 22.26 0.35
CA ARG A 214 14.42 22.91 -0.68
C ARG A 214 14.95 21.89 -1.70
N ILE A 215 15.52 20.76 -1.24
CA ILE A 215 16.03 19.70 -2.11
C ILE A 215 14.91 19.12 -2.97
N LEU A 216 13.73 18.87 -2.37
CA LEU A 216 12.56 18.35 -3.10
C LEU A 216 12.10 19.33 -4.19
N GLU A 217 12.09 20.66 -3.94
CA GLU A 217 11.75 21.66 -4.94
C GLU A 217 12.75 21.70 -6.11
N GLU A 218 14.02 21.42 -5.86
CA GLU A 218 15.04 21.32 -6.90
C GLU A 218 14.89 20.10 -7.79
N SER A 219 14.28 19.01 -7.29
CA SER A 219 14.17 17.75 -8.01
C SER A 219 13.23 17.81 -9.24
N PHE A 220 12.43 18.86 -9.38
CA PHE A 220 11.54 19.03 -10.54
C PHE A 220 11.81 20.31 -11.36
N LYS A 221 12.93 20.95 -11.14
CA LYS A 221 13.52 21.97 -12.02
C LYS A 221 14.42 21.32 -13.05
#